data_ccc9c110ba044b64c4de0c1cc53b52cc
#
_entry.id   ccc9c110ba044b64c4de0c1cc53b52cc
#
_cell.length_a   1.000
_cell.length_b   1.000
_cell.length_c   1.000
_cell.angle_alpha   90.00
_cell.angle_beta   90.00
_cell.angle_gamma   90.00
#
_symmetry.space_group_name_H-M   'P 1'
#
loop_
_entity.id
_entity.type
_entity.pdbx_description
1 polymer ?
#
loop_
_entity_poly.entity_id
_entity_poly.type
_entity_poly.pdbx_seq_one_letter_code
_entity_poly.pdbx_strand_id
1 'polypeptide(L)'
;MNSSLINKLKNISEKEKQFLVQKIFSKVSSKYDLMNDVMSLGLHRTWKSYFVDLIEINSKSNVLDLASGSGDIIKLLKKKTSANFFSLDANKEMQAQAKKKINHKNVKFINAFAEKLPFENKYFDVVTVSFGMRNFSSIKKSLSEIFRVLKDSGTFYCLEFS
;
A
#
# COMPACT_ATOMS: atom_id res chain seq x y z
N MET A 1 1.26 8.11 28.92
CA MET A 1 0.45 8.38 27.71
C MET A 1 -1.02 8.35 28.14
N ASN A 2 -1.76 9.46 27.95
CA ASN A 2 -3.04 9.73 28.61
C ASN A 2 -4.13 8.75 28.15
N SER A 3 -4.73 7.98 29.07
CA SER A 3 -5.81 7.01 28.78
C SER A 3 -7.02 7.63 28.08
N SER A 4 -7.27 8.93 28.27
CA SER A 4 -8.34 9.68 27.58
C SER A 4 -8.08 9.81 26.07
N LEU A 5 -6.82 9.96 25.64
CA LEU A 5 -6.44 10.05 24.23
C LEU A 5 -6.59 8.67 23.52
N ILE A 6 -6.22 7.59 24.21
CA ILE A 6 -6.37 6.22 23.70
C ILE A 6 -7.84 5.87 23.54
N ASN A 7 -8.70 6.24 24.50
CA ASN A 7 -10.14 6.03 24.42
C ASN A 7 -10.80 6.88 23.33
N LYS A 8 -10.30 8.11 23.08
CA LYS A 8 -10.77 8.95 21.99
C LYS A 8 -10.43 8.37 20.61
N LEU A 9 -9.23 7.76 20.47
CA LEU A 9 -8.81 7.10 19.22
C LEU A 9 -9.56 5.79 18.94
N LYS A 10 -10.07 5.11 19.98
CA LYS A 10 -10.89 3.88 19.82
C LYS A 10 -12.31 4.14 19.30
N ASN A 11 -12.84 5.35 19.47
CA ASN A 11 -14.23 5.71 19.16
C ASN A 11 -14.39 6.63 17.94
N ILE A 12 -13.33 6.88 17.18
CA ILE A 12 -13.43 7.67 15.94
C ILE A 12 -14.08 6.84 14.83
N SER A 13 -14.96 7.48 14.06
CA SER A 13 -15.58 6.86 12.89
C SER A 13 -14.55 6.52 11.81
N GLU A 14 -14.90 5.56 10.93
CA GLU A 14 -14.03 5.21 9.78
C GLU A 14 -13.66 6.44 8.94
N LYS A 15 -14.61 7.36 8.71
CA LYS A 15 -14.39 8.60 7.96
C LYS A 15 -13.39 9.54 8.65
N GLU A 16 -13.52 9.69 9.98
CA GLU A 16 -12.57 10.50 10.76
C GLU A 16 -11.18 9.88 10.75
N LYS A 17 -11.07 8.55 10.87
CA LYS A 17 -9.80 7.85 10.76
C LYS A 17 -9.16 8.07 9.39
N GLN A 18 -9.93 7.91 8.31
CA GLN A 18 -9.47 8.20 6.95
C GLN A 18 -8.94 9.62 6.81
N PHE A 19 -9.68 10.60 7.30
CA PHE A 19 -9.28 12.01 7.25
C PHE A 19 -7.98 12.29 8.01
N LEU A 20 -7.85 11.76 9.24
CA LEU A 20 -6.65 11.93 10.06
C LEU A 20 -5.42 11.29 9.42
N VAL A 21 -5.56 10.07 8.92
CA VAL A 21 -4.48 9.35 8.24
C VAL A 21 -4.02 10.14 7.01
N GLN A 22 -4.95 10.58 6.15
CA GLN A 22 -4.61 11.39 4.98
C GLN A 22 -3.87 12.68 5.39
N LYS A 23 -4.36 13.42 6.37
CA LYS A 23 -3.74 14.68 6.85
C LYS A 23 -2.31 14.47 7.33
N ILE A 24 -2.04 13.35 8.03
CA ILE A 24 -0.69 13.01 8.49
C ILE A 24 0.21 12.73 7.29
N PHE A 25 -0.21 11.85 6.38
CA PHE A 25 0.62 11.46 5.23
C PHE A 25 0.85 12.61 4.25
N SER A 26 -0.12 13.49 4.03
CA SER A 26 0.08 14.70 3.21
C SER A 26 1.18 15.60 3.77
N LYS A 27 1.24 15.77 5.11
CA LYS A 27 2.27 16.60 5.75
C LYS A 27 3.67 16.01 5.64
N VAL A 28 3.82 14.70 5.67
CA VAL A 28 5.12 14.02 5.68
C VAL A 28 5.53 13.47 4.31
N SER A 29 4.67 13.56 3.30
CA SER A 29 4.88 12.93 1.98
C SER A 29 6.24 13.27 1.35
N SER A 30 6.67 14.52 1.43
CA SER A 30 7.95 14.98 0.84
C SER A 30 9.20 14.44 1.57
N LYS A 31 9.06 14.06 2.84
CA LYS A 31 10.14 13.55 3.70
C LYS A 31 9.90 12.10 4.13
N TYR A 32 8.89 11.44 3.55
CA TYR A 32 8.43 10.13 4.00
C TYR A 32 9.54 9.08 3.96
N ASP A 33 10.29 9.01 2.87
CA ASP A 33 11.38 8.04 2.73
C ASP A 33 12.51 8.32 3.72
N LEU A 34 12.88 9.60 3.90
CA LEU A 34 13.90 10.00 4.87
C LEU A 34 13.46 9.66 6.30
N MET A 35 12.18 9.89 6.62
CA MET A 35 11.63 9.56 7.94
C MET A 35 11.68 8.05 8.18
N ASN A 36 11.33 7.24 7.19
CA ASN A 36 11.42 5.77 7.29
C ASN A 36 12.88 5.30 7.40
N ASP A 37 13.82 5.90 6.66
CA ASP A 37 15.24 5.62 6.78
C ASP A 37 15.75 5.88 8.20
N VAL A 38 15.42 7.04 8.77
CA VAL A 38 15.84 7.39 10.13
C VAL A 38 15.21 6.49 11.18
N MET A 39 13.89 6.23 11.09
CA MET A 39 13.17 5.41 12.08
C MET A 39 13.58 3.93 12.07
N SER A 40 13.97 3.40 10.91
CA SER A 40 14.36 1.99 10.76
C SER A 40 15.87 1.78 10.61
N LEU A 41 16.68 2.84 10.71
CA LEU A 41 18.12 2.79 10.39
C LEU A 41 18.38 2.18 8.99
N GLY A 42 17.49 2.45 8.03
CA GLY A 42 17.55 1.91 6.67
C GLY A 42 17.06 0.46 6.52
N LEU A 43 16.80 -0.28 7.60
CA LEU A 43 16.40 -1.69 7.57
C LEU A 43 15.12 -1.94 6.76
N HIS A 44 14.19 -0.99 6.71
CA HIS A 44 12.97 -1.14 5.93
C HIS A 44 13.24 -1.40 4.44
N ARG A 45 14.37 -0.93 3.90
CA ARG A 45 14.76 -1.19 2.50
C ARG A 45 15.14 -2.65 2.30
N THR A 46 15.88 -3.25 3.24
CA THR A 46 16.25 -4.67 3.23
C THR A 46 15.00 -5.53 3.35
N TRP A 47 14.08 -5.19 4.28
CA TRP A 47 12.82 -5.92 4.44
C TRP A 47 11.94 -5.85 3.19
N LYS A 48 11.83 -4.69 2.54
CA LYS A 48 11.10 -4.55 1.28
C LYS A 48 11.76 -5.34 0.14
N SER A 49 13.09 -5.40 0.08
CA SER A 49 13.81 -6.21 -0.92
C SER A 49 13.51 -7.69 -0.72
N TYR A 50 13.70 -8.20 0.51
CA TYR A 50 13.37 -9.58 0.85
C TYR A 50 11.91 -9.93 0.59
N PHE A 51 10.99 -9.04 0.97
CA PHE A 51 9.55 -9.19 0.72
C PHE A 51 9.26 -9.36 -0.78
N VAL A 52 9.85 -8.51 -1.62
CA VAL A 52 9.69 -8.57 -3.08
C VAL A 52 10.28 -9.86 -3.66
N ASP A 53 11.37 -10.38 -3.09
CA ASP A 53 11.99 -11.64 -3.54
C ASP A 53 11.06 -12.85 -3.35
N LEU A 54 10.20 -12.83 -2.33
CA LEU A 54 9.20 -13.86 -2.08
C LEU A 54 7.99 -13.80 -3.04
N ILE A 55 7.79 -12.68 -3.76
CA ILE A 55 6.62 -12.50 -4.61
C ILE A 55 6.83 -13.17 -5.96
N GLU A 56 5.99 -14.16 -6.26
CA GLU A 56 6.00 -14.88 -7.53
C GLU A 56 5.10 -14.18 -8.55
N ILE A 57 5.72 -13.62 -9.58
CA ILE A 57 5.04 -12.91 -10.69
C ILE A 57 5.74 -13.17 -12.01
N ASN A 58 4.99 -13.03 -13.10
CA ASN A 58 5.50 -13.07 -14.46
C ASN A 58 4.99 -11.88 -15.29
N SER A 59 5.40 -11.80 -16.55
CA SER A 59 5.06 -10.67 -17.44
C SER A 59 3.57 -10.52 -17.77
N LYS A 60 2.75 -11.54 -17.50
CA LYS A 60 1.29 -11.53 -17.72
C LYS A 60 0.51 -11.23 -16.43
N SER A 61 1.16 -11.21 -15.28
CA SER A 61 0.52 -10.98 -13.99
C SER A 61 -0.06 -9.57 -13.87
N ASN A 62 -1.24 -9.47 -13.27
CA ASN A 62 -1.82 -8.22 -12.77
C ASN A 62 -1.51 -8.10 -11.29
N VAL A 63 -0.75 -7.09 -10.90
CA VAL A 63 -0.24 -6.89 -9.53
C VAL A 63 -0.78 -5.60 -8.96
N LEU A 64 -1.49 -5.66 -7.85
CA LEU A 64 -1.99 -4.52 -7.11
C LEU A 64 -1.15 -4.28 -5.85
N ASP A 65 -0.57 -3.09 -5.73
CA ASP A 65 0.09 -2.63 -4.51
C ASP A 65 -0.82 -1.63 -3.79
N LEU A 66 -1.36 -2.05 -2.63
CA LEU A 66 -2.27 -1.26 -1.80
C LEU A 66 -1.50 -0.46 -0.77
N ALA A 67 -1.94 0.77 -0.50
CA ALA A 67 -1.22 1.75 0.31
C ALA A 67 0.22 1.90 -0.21
N SER A 68 0.34 2.01 -1.54
CA SER A 68 1.62 1.96 -2.24
C SER A 68 2.58 3.09 -1.86
N GLY A 69 2.07 4.14 -1.21
CA GLY A 69 2.86 5.28 -0.76
C GLY A 69 3.68 5.90 -1.89
N SER A 70 4.98 6.03 -1.68
CA SER A 70 5.92 6.53 -2.68
C SER A 70 6.31 5.52 -3.77
N GLY A 71 5.71 4.31 -3.77
CA GLY A 71 5.80 3.32 -4.83
C GLY A 71 7.04 2.41 -4.80
N ASP A 72 7.64 2.24 -3.64
CA ASP A 72 8.90 1.47 -3.48
C ASP A 72 8.73 0.00 -3.90
N ILE A 73 7.63 -0.65 -3.53
CA ILE A 73 7.35 -2.06 -3.85
C ILE A 73 7.26 -2.24 -5.38
N ILE A 74 6.44 -1.42 -6.05
CA ILE A 74 6.33 -1.47 -7.51
C ILE A 74 7.67 -1.21 -8.17
N LYS A 75 8.46 -0.23 -7.68
CA LYS A 75 9.80 0.05 -8.21
C LYS A 75 10.73 -1.17 -8.11
N LEU A 76 10.65 -1.93 -7.03
CA LEU A 76 11.42 -3.17 -6.86
C LEU A 76 10.89 -4.29 -7.75
N LEU A 77 9.58 -4.53 -7.79
CA LEU A 77 8.94 -5.55 -8.62
C LEU A 77 9.22 -5.35 -10.12
N LYS A 78 9.25 -4.09 -10.59
CA LYS A 78 9.58 -3.76 -11.98
C LYS A 78 11.01 -4.14 -12.39
N LYS A 79 11.91 -4.36 -11.45
CA LYS A 79 13.25 -4.91 -11.74
C LYS A 79 13.21 -6.42 -12.03
N LYS A 80 12.20 -7.12 -11.50
CA LYS A 80 12.01 -8.57 -11.71
C LYS A 80 11.31 -8.90 -13.02
N THR A 81 10.28 -8.11 -13.40
CA THR A 81 9.43 -8.41 -14.54
C THR A 81 8.71 -7.18 -15.07
N SER A 82 8.17 -7.31 -16.29
CA SER A 82 7.34 -6.31 -16.97
C SER A 82 5.83 -6.51 -16.77
N ALA A 83 5.39 -7.11 -15.68
CA ALA A 83 3.98 -7.31 -15.32
C ALA A 83 3.13 -6.02 -15.40
N ASN A 84 1.81 -6.14 -15.35
CA ASN A 84 0.90 -5.02 -15.23
C ASN A 84 0.78 -4.60 -13.77
N PHE A 85 1.21 -3.40 -13.42
CA PHE A 85 1.20 -2.91 -12.06
C PHE A 85 0.10 -1.87 -11.84
N PHE A 86 -0.51 -1.94 -10.65
CA PHE A 86 -1.54 -1.03 -10.20
C PHE A 86 -1.11 -0.48 -8.83
N SER A 87 -0.73 0.80 -8.80
CA SER A 87 -0.35 1.52 -7.59
C SER A 87 -1.58 2.20 -7.01
N LEU A 88 -2.06 1.76 -5.86
CA LEU A 88 -3.24 2.35 -5.24
C LEU A 88 -2.87 2.94 -3.87
N ASP A 89 -3.19 4.22 -3.70
CA ASP A 89 -3.06 4.91 -2.43
C ASP A 89 -4.20 5.93 -2.26
N ALA A 90 -4.71 6.07 -1.05
CA ALA A 90 -5.75 7.05 -0.75
C ALA A 90 -5.20 8.49 -0.72
N ASN A 91 -3.90 8.66 -0.50
CA ASN A 91 -3.25 9.95 -0.41
C ASN A 91 -2.71 10.41 -1.77
N LYS A 92 -3.22 11.56 -2.26
CA LYS A 92 -2.86 12.12 -3.57
C LYS A 92 -1.40 12.58 -3.65
N GLU A 93 -0.87 13.12 -2.56
CA GLU A 93 0.52 13.58 -2.48
C GLU A 93 1.49 12.40 -2.55
N MET A 94 1.17 11.30 -1.88
CA MET A 94 1.95 10.06 -1.98
C MET A 94 1.91 9.49 -3.40
N GLN A 95 0.75 9.45 -4.04
CA GLN A 95 0.63 9.04 -5.45
C GLN A 95 1.43 9.95 -6.39
N ALA A 96 1.48 11.26 -6.11
CA ALA A 96 2.30 12.19 -6.90
C ALA A 96 3.80 11.89 -6.75
N GLN A 97 4.26 11.50 -5.55
CA GLN A 97 5.64 11.05 -5.34
C GLN A 97 5.93 9.74 -6.08
N ALA A 98 5.02 8.76 -6.01
CA ALA A 98 5.15 7.51 -6.74
C ALA A 98 5.28 7.76 -8.26
N LYS A 99 4.43 8.61 -8.83
CA LYS A 99 4.50 8.99 -10.25
C LYS A 99 5.84 9.60 -10.66
N LYS A 100 6.49 10.37 -9.80
CA LYS A 100 7.82 10.95 -10.09
C LYS A 100 8.93 9.89 -10.05
N LYS A 101 8.81 8.88 -9.20
CA LYS A 101 9.85 7.87 -8.95
C LYS A 101 9.80 6.67 -9.89
N ILE A 102 8.63 6.34 -10.41
CA ILE A 102 8.39 5.12 -11.16
C ILE A 102 8.23 5.46 -12.64
N ASN A 103 8.94 4.73 -13.51
CA ASN A 103 8.64 4.76 -14.94
C ASN A 103 7.21 4.26 -15.16
N HIS A 104 6.39 5.06 -15.85
CA HIS A 104 4.95 4.83 -16.01
C HIS A 104 4.59 3.67 -16.95
N LYS A 105 5.53 3.13 -17.70
CA LYS A 105 5.26 1.98 -18.57
C LYS A 105 4.73 0.81 -17.74
N ASN A 106 3.56 0.31 -18.08
CA ASN A 106 2.85 -0.79 -17.41
C ASN A 106 2.45 -0.49 -15.95
N VAL A 107 2.32 0.79 -15.55
CA VAL A 107 1.87 1.16 -14.20
C VAL A 107 0.64 2.06 -14.29
N LYS A 108 -0.45 1.66 -13.63
CA LYS A 108 -1.64 2.48 -13.43
C LYS A 108 -1.66 3.01 -12.00
N PHE A 109 -1.85 4.31 -11.84
CA PHE A 109 -1.90 4.97 -10.53
C PHE A 109 -3.36 5.32 -10.19
N ILE A 110 -3.84 4.79 -9.07
CA ILE A 110 -5.25 4.89 -8.66
C ILE A 110 -5.33 5.54 -7.28
N ASN A 111 -6.16 6.57 -7.15
CA ASN A 111 -6.43 7.18 -5.85
C ASN A 111 -7.75 6.65 -5.32
N ALA A 112 -7.68 5.74 -4.35
CA ALA A 112 -8.83 5.11 -3.71
C ALA A 112 -8.46 4.58 -2.31
N PHE A 113 -9.48 4.22 -1.53
CA PHE A 113 -9.32 3.55 -0.24
C PHE A 113 -9.34 2.03 -0.42
N ALA A 114 -8.58 1.31 0.42
CA ALA A 114 -8.53 -0.15 0.40
C ALA A 114 -9.88 -0.81 0.77
N GLU A 115 -10.74 -0.08 1.49
CA GLU A 115 -12.08 -0.51 1.90
C GLU A 115 -13.12 -0.51 0.76
N LYS A 116 -12.77 0.06 -0.41
CA LYS A 116 -13.62 0.07 -1.62
C LYS A 116 -12.74 0.15 -2.85
N LEU A 117 -12.38 -0.99 -3.39
CA LEU A 117 -11.49 -1.10 -4.55
C LEU A 117 -12.26 -0.94 -5.86
N PRO A 118 -11.83 -0.01 -6.75
CA PRO A 118 -12.51 0.25 -8.03
C PRO A 118 -12.11 -0.78 -9.11
N PHE A 119 -12.19 -2.06 -8.78
CA PHE A 119 -11.83 -3.16 -9.67
C PHE A 119 -12.90 -4.24 -9.67
N GLU A 120 -12.94 -5.00 -10.75
CA GLU A 120 -13.78 -6.18 -10.88
C GLU A 120 -13.32 -7.31 -9.95
N ASN A 121 -14.22 -8.28 -9.72
CA ASN A 121 -13.89 -9.49 -8.99
C ASN A 121 -12.82 -10.29 -9.74
N LYS A 122 -11.96 -11.00 -9.01
CA LYS A 122 -11.00 -11.97 -9.56
C LYS A 122 -10.10 -11.39 -10.66
N TYR A 123 -9.63 -10.16 -10.48
CA TYR A 123 -8.83 -9.44 -11.48
C TYR A 123 -7.33 -9.60 -11.29
N PHE A 124 -6.85 -9.67 -10.03
CA PHE A 124 -5.43 -9.65 -9.70
C PHE A 124 -4.88 -11.05 -9.43
N ASP A 125 -3.67 -11.28 -9.95
CA ASP A 125 -2.87 -12.47 -9.61
C ASP A 125 -2.19 -12.29 -8.25
N VAL A 126 -1.77 -11.04 -7.96
CA VAL A 126 -1.07 -10.69 -6.70
C VAL A 126 -1.62 -9.37 -6.17
N VAL A 127 -1.85 -9.34 -4.86
CA VAL A 127 -2.08 -8.10 -4.10
C VAL A 127 -1.01 -7.99 -3.03
N THR A 128 -0.39 -6.81 -2.90
CA THR A 128 0.63 -6.53 -1.89
C THR A 128 0.20 -5.40 -0.97
N VAL A 129 0.60 -5.47 0.30
CA VAL A 129 0.57 -4.36 1.27
C VAL A 129 1.89 -4.35 2.01
N SER A 130 2.56 -3.21 2.07
CA SER A 130 3.80 -3.05 2.82
C SER A 130 3.70 -1.87 3.78
N PHE A 131 3.69 -2.16 5.10
CA PHE A 131 3.59 -1.19 6.21
C PHE A 131 2.37 -0.25 6.13
N GLY A 132 1.31 -0.69 5.45
CA GLY A 132 0.12 0.12 5.19
C GLY A 132 -1.14 -0.35 5.91
N MET A 133 -1.24 -1.64 6.25
CA MET A 133 -2.48 -2.25 6.75
C MET A 133 -2.99 -1.62 8.06
N ARG A 134 -2.09 -1.25 8.96
CA ARG A 134 -2.42 -0.57 10.23
C ARG A 134 -3.13 0.78 10.06
N ASN A 135 -2.98 1.39 8.88
CA ASN A 135 -3.57 2.69 8.54
C ASN A 135 -4.96 2.56 7.93
N PHE A 136 -5.42 1.36 7.57
CA PHE A 136 -6.77 1.13 7.06
C PHE A 136 -7.82 1.51 8.11
N SER A 137 -8.90 2.14 7.66
CA SER A 137 -9.99 2.53 8.56
C SER A 137 -10.79 1.31 9.04
N SER A 138 -10.89 0.29 8.19
CA SER A 138 -11.49 -1.00 8.49
C SER A 138 -10.68 -2.12 7.84
N ILE A 139 -9.85 -2.80 8.62
CA ILE A 139 -9.07 -3.95 8.16
C ILE A 139 -10.00 -5.04 7.60
N LYS A 140 -11.14 -5.31 8.27
CA LYS A 140 -12.11 -6.32 7.83
C LYS A 140 -12.66 -6.02 6.43
N LYS A 141 -13.07 -4.77 6.16
CA LYS A 141 -13.56 -4.37 4.83
C LYS A 141 -12.46 -4.45 3.78
N SER A 142 -11.26 -3.99 4.11
CA SER A 142 -10.12 -4.04 3.20
C SER A 142 -9.74 -5.49 2.85
N LEU A 143 -9.72 -6.41 3.82
CA LEU A 143 -9.48 -7.83 3.54
C LEU A 143 -10.59 -8.46 2.68
N SER A 144 -11.86 -8.09 2.91
CA SER A 144 -12.96 -8.53 2.04
C SER A 144 -12.79 -8.04 0.60
N GLU A 145 -12.36 -6.79 0.41
CA GLU A 145 -12.10 -6.24 -0.92
C GLU A 145 -10.87 -6.88 -1.58
N ILE A 146 -9.79 -7.10 -0.82
CA ILE A 146 -8.61 -7.84 -1.30
C ILE A 146 -9.02 -9.23 -1.79
N PHE A 147 -9.80 -9.97 -0.98
CA PHE A 147 -10.29 -11.29 -1.36
C PHE A 147 -11.18 -11.25 -2.61
N ARG A 148 -12.07 -10.25 -2.71
CA ARG A 148 -12.96 -10.08 -3.86
C ARG A 148 -12.21 -9.87 -5.17
N VAL A 149 -11.16 -9.05 -5.16
CA VAL A 149 -10.42 -8.68 -6.38
C VAL A 149 -9.32 -9.68 -6.75
N LEU A 150 -8.90 -10.56 -5.82
CA LEU A 150 -7.96 -11.64 -6.10
C LEU A 150 -8.63 -12.74 -6.93
N LYS A 151 -7.89 -13.28 -7.89
CA LYS A 151 -8.25 -14.53 -8.58
C LYS A 151 -8.28 -15.71 -7.61
N ASP A 152 -8.93 -16.80 -7.96
CA ASP A 152 -8.99 -18.00 -7.11
C ASP A 152 -7.58 -18.58 -6.82
N SER A 153 -6.65 -18.45 -7.75
CA SER A 153 -5.22 -18.81 -7.59
C SER A 153 -4.34 -17.62 -7.19
N GLY A 154 -4.94 -16.45 -6.89
CA GLY A 154 -4.21 -15.24 -6.56
C GLY A 154 -3.66 -15.27 -5.14
N THR A 155 -2.56 -14.56 -4.91
CA THR A 155 -1.88 -14.53 -3.62
C THR A 155 -1.87 -13.12 -3.03
N PHE A 156 -2.16 -13.03 -1.72
CA PHE A 156 -2.00 -11.82 -0.93
C PHE A 156 -0.70 -11.86 -0.13
N TYR A 157 0.16 -10.87 -0.34
CA TYR A 157 1.40 -10.69 0.41
C TYR A 157 1.29 -9.47 1.33
N CYS A 158 1.60 -9.64 2.59
CA CYS A 158 1.57 -8.57 3.59
C CYS A 158 2.89 -8.48 4.34
N LEU A 159 3.52 -7.29 4.32
CA LEU A 159 4.67 -6.95 5.16
C LEU A 159 4.21 -5.93 6.18
N GLU A 160 4.17 -6.31 7.47
CA GLU A 160 3.74 -5.43 8.55
C GLU A 160 4.49 -5.74 9.85
N PHE A 161 4.56 -4.77 10.76
CA PHE A 161 5.09 -4.99 12.10
C PHE A 161 4.03 -5.69 12.97
N SER A 162 4.47 -6.69 13.72
CA SER A 162 3.68 -7.40 14.74
C SER A 162 3.78 -6.70 16.09
#